data_ac9c96581d284480916c74549c64643e
#
_entry.id   ac9c96581d284480916c74549c64643e
#
_cell.length_a   1.000
_cell.length_b   1.000
_cell.length_c   1.000
_cell.angle_alpha   90.00
_cell.angle_beta   90.00
_cell.angle_gamma   90.00
#
_symmetry.space_group_name_H-M   'P 1'
#
loop_
_entity.id
_entity.type
_entity.pdbx_description
1 polymer ?
#
loop_
_entity_poly.entity_id
_entity_poly.type
_entity_poly.pdbx_seq_one_letter_code
_entity_poly.pdbx_strand_id
1 'polypeptide(L)'
;ESGADILCLQEYSTVQSSKHLSQKDVERELKAYPYHRINTVGSGKGHTNKIACYSKFPILSSRILDYPSEYNGSVLYEIKIGEDTVTLINNHLESNKLTKADKVVYEDMLKSPEKEKVKSGARLLIRKLAEASAIRAPQADTIAHEITASPHPYIIVCGDFNDTPISYTHRTIAQDLDDAFTQSGRGLGISYNQNRFYFRIDNILTSKNLRAYNCTVDRYIKESDHYQIWCYITKS
;
A
#
# COMPACT_ATOMS: atom_id res chain seq x y z
N GLU A 1 14.14 -5.71 13.07
CA GLU A 1 14.49 -4.34 12.60
C GLU A 1 15.02 -4.42 11.18
N SER A 2 14.25 -3.90 10.19
CA SER A 2 14.62 -3.95 8.76
C SER A 2 15.84 -3.08 8.43
N GLY A 3 16.16 -2.09 9.26
CA GLY A 3 17.17 -1.07 8.97
C GLY A 3 16.80 -0.11 7.83
N ALA A 4 15.56 -0.14 7.35
CA ALA A 4 15.08 0.70 6.27
C ALA A 4 15.39 2.18 6.50
N ASP A 5 15.59 2.93 5.43
CA ASP A 5 15.85 4.37 5.50
C ASP A 5 14.56 5.20 5.40
N ILE A 6 13.53 4.62 4.81
CA ILE A 6 12.20 5.22 4.66
C ILE A 6 11.15 4.19 5.06
N LEU A 7 10.17 4.59 5.87
CA LEU A 7 9.02 3.79 6.28
C LEU A 7 7.75 4.45 5.78
N CYS A 8 6.97 3.71 4.99
CA CYS A 8 5.65 4.11 4.51
C CYS A 8 4.58 3.30 5.22
N LEU A 9 3.73 3.96 5.98
CA LEU A 9 2.72 3.31 6.83
C LEU A 9 1.33 3.72 6.38
N GLN A 10 0.49 2.73 6.12
CA GLN A 10 -0.94 2.88 5.87
C GLN A 10 -1.72 2.61 7.16
N GLU A 11 -2.97 3.06 7.23
CA GLU A 11 -3.83 2.93 8.41
C GLU A 11 -3.17 3.42 9.71
N TYR A 12 -2.33 4.44 9.58
CA TYR A 12 -1.58 4.96 10.71
C TYR A 12 -2.51 5.54 11.77
N SER A 13 -2.46 4.97 12.96
CA SER A 13 -3.27 5.41 14.09
C SER A 13 -2.44 5.42 15.36
N THR A 14 -2.57 6.49 16.13
CA THR A 14 -2.04 6.58 17.48
C THR A 14 -3.15 6.98 18.42
N VAL A 15 -3.30 6.23 19.51
CA VAL A 15 -4.33 6.47 20.52
C VAL A 15 -3.64 6.84 21.83
N GLN A 16 -4.09 7.94 22.43
CA GLN A 16 -3.58 8.35 23.74
C GLN A 16 -4.23 7.49 24.83
N SER A 17 -3.73 6.27 25.02
CA SER A 17 -4.19 5.38 26.09
C SER A 17 -3.05 4.53 26.64
N SER A 18 -3.21 4.01 27.86
CA SER A 18 -2.24 3.13 28.51
C SER A 18 -2.04 1.76 27.84
N LYS A 19 -2.89 1.41 26.86
CA LYS A 19 -2.85 0.11 26.16
C LYS A 19 -2.37 0.20 24.70
N HIS A 20 -2.21 1.41 24.17
CA HIS A 20 -1.83 1.64 22.77
C HIS A 20 -0.72 2.68 22.71
N LEU A 21 0.12 2.59 21.68
CA LEU A 21 1.19 3.54 21.46
C LEU A 21 0.63 4.95 21.23
N SER A 22 1.08 5.90 22.03
CA SER A 22 0.87 7.32 21.75
C SER A 22 1.81 7.79 20.63
N GLN A 23 1.52 8.97 20.05
CA GLN A 23 2.42 9.58 19.07
C GLN A 23 3.85 9.77 19.63
N LYS A 24 3.98 10.15 20.91
CA LYS A 24 5.29 10.28 21.59
C LYS A 24 6.03 8.95 21.71
N ASP A 25 5.31 7.84 21.94
CA ASP A 25 5.93 6.51 21.98
C ASP A 25 6.46 6.11 20.60
N VAL A 26 5.68 6.35 19.54
CA VAL A 26 6.13 6.09 18.17
C VAL A 26 7.36 6.94 17.82
N GLU A 27 7.38 8.22 18.14
CA GLU A 27 8.52 9.11 17.89
C GLU A 27 9.76 8.68 18.67
N ARG A 28 9.60 8.18 19.90
CA ARG A 28 10.70 7.63 20.68
C ARG A 28 11.29 6.37 20.03
N GLU A 29 10.45 5.45 19.59
CA GLU A 29 10.88 4.21 18.92
C GLU A 29 11.48 4.49 17.54
N LEU A 30 10.93 5.47 16.83
CA LEU A 30 11.39 5.87 15.49
C LEU A 30 12.38 7.06 15.52
N LYS A 31 13.10 7.27 16.62
CA LYS A 31 14.08 8.37 16.76
C LYS A 31 15.18 8.39 15.69
N ALA A 32 15.43 7.25 15.04
CA ALA A 32 16.37 7.15 13.92
C ALA A 32 15.82 7.79 12.61
N TYR A 33 14.56 8.20 12.60
CA TYR A 33 13.88 8.84 11.47
C TYR A 33 13.50 10.27 11.84
N PRO A 34 14.42 11.23 11.74
CA PRO A 34 14.20 12.60 12.22
C PRO A 34 13.15 13.36 11.38
N TYR A 35 12.86 12.90 10.17
CA TYR A 35 11.88 13.52 9.30
C TYR A 35 10.64 12.66 9.17
N HIS A 36 9.47 13.23 9.41
CA HIS A 36 8.22 12.52 9.21
C HIS A 36 7.09 13.45 8.76
N ARG A 37 6.09 12.87 8.10
CA ARG A 37 4.82 13.52 7.74
C ARG A 37 3.68 12.54 7.97
N ILE A 38 2.62 13.03 8.59
CA ILE A 38 1.40 12.27 8.85
C ILE A 38 0.24 13.03 8.21
N ASN A 39 -0.37 12.44 7.22
CA ASN A 39 -1.43 13.03 6.43
C ASN A 39 -2.76 12.32 6.68
N THR A 40 -3.82 13.05 6.97
CA THR A 40 -5.18 12.50 7.06
C THR A 40 -5.75 12.39 5.66
N VAL A 41 -5.99 11.18 5.18
CA VAL A 41 -6.47 10.89 3.82
C VAL A 41 -7.96 10.60 3.76
N GLY A 42 -8.57 10.28 4.88
CA GLY A 42 -10.01 10.06 4.97
C GLY A 42 -10.53 10.26 6.37
N SER A 43 -11.79 10.71 6.48
CA SER A 43 -12.46 10.84 7.76
C SER A 43 -13.97 10.62 7.59
N GLY A 44 -14.58 9.89 8.52
CA GLY A 44 -16.03 9.70 8.54
C GLY A 44 -16.46 8.79 9.68
N LYS A 45 -17.68 8.95 10.18
CA LYS A 45 -18.30 8.13 11.24
C LYS A 45 -17.41 7.90 12.47
N GLY A 46 -16.63 8.91 12.89
CA GLY A 46 -15.75 8.83 14.06
C GLY A 46 -14.40 8.12 13.83
N HIS A 47 -14.10 7.73 12.60
CA HIS A 47 -12.80 7.16 12.21
C HIS A 47 -12.03 8.11 11.30
N THR A 48 -10.73 8.15 11.53
CA THR A 48 -9.79 8.94 10.72
C THR A 48 -8.73 8.00 10.18
N ASN A 49 -8.57 7.95 8.87
CA ASN A 49 -7.49 7.20 8.23
C ASN A 49 -6.32 8.13 7.90
N LYS A 50 -5.13 7.71 8.26
CA LYS A 50 -3.90 8.46 8.03
C LYS A 50 -2.87 7.60 7.31
N ILE A 51 -2.06 8.29 6.52
CA ILE A 51 -0.84 7.75 5.92
C ILE A 51 0.33 8.49 6.53
N ALA A 52 1.35 7.74 6.95
CA ALA A 52 2.57 8.32 7.50
C ALA A 52 3.80 7.91 6.68
N CYS A 53 4.74 8.83 6.58
CA CYS A 53 6.08 8.59 6.07
C CYS A 53 7.09 9.02 7.13
N TYR A 54 7.97 8.10 7.53
CA TYR A 54 9.12 8.36 8.39
C TYR A 54 10.39 8.14 7.58
N SER A 55 11.32 9.08 7.63
CA SER A 55 12.51 9.08 6.77
C SER A 55 13.76 9.50 7.55
N LYS A 56 14.89 8.87 7.22
CA LYS A 56 16.23 9.36 7.62
C LYS A 56 16.66 10.56 6.77
N PHE A 57 15.99 10.79 5.63
CA PHE A 57 16.25 11.87 4.70
C PHE A 57 15.23 12.99 4.81
N PRO A 58 15.59 14.25 4.52
CA PRO A 58 14.67 15.39 4.56
C PRO A 58 13.45 15.19 3.64
N ILE A 59 12.25 15.35 4.22
CA ILE A 59 10.99 15.40 3.46
C ILE A 59 10.71 16.89 3.15
N LEU A 60 10.92 17.28 1.89
CA LEU A 60 10.82 18.67 1.43
C LEU A 60 9.36 19.11 1.37
N SER A 61 8.50 18.26 0.80
CA SER A 61 7.06 18.52 0.67
C SER A 61 6.24 17.26 0.87
N SER A 62 4.94 17.43 1.14
CA SER A 62 3.95 16.37 1.05
C SER A 62 2.59 16.92 0.64
N ARG A 63 1.88 16.21 -0.24
CA ARG A 63 0.50 16.54 -0.62
C ARG A 63 -0.35 15.30 -0.81
N ILE A 64 -1.60 15.38 -0.43
CA ILE A 64 -2.60 14.34 -0.68
C ILE A 64 -3.00 14.44 -2.15
N LEU A 65 -3.15 13.30 -2.83
CA LEU A 65 -3.63 13.25 -4.20
C LEU A 65 -5.15 13.44 -4.22
N ASP A 66 -5.62 14.23 -5.17
CA ASP A 66 -7.04 14.59 -5.27
C ASP A 66 -7.79 13.58 -6.14
N TYR A 67 -8.50 12.67 -5.47
CA TYR A 67 -9.46 11.76 -6.08
C TYR A 67 -10.53 11.33 -5.06
N PRO A 68 -11.75 10.96 -5.51
CA PRO A 68 -12.81 10.55 -4.60
C PRO A 68 -12.47 9.28 -3.80
N SER A 69 -12.52 9.37 -2.48
CA SER A 69 -12.51 8.25 -1.54
C SER A 69 -13.08 8.68 -0.21
N GLU A 70 -13.75 7.75 0.49
CA GLU A 70 -14.27 8.02 1.83
C GLU A 70 -13.19 7.87 2.92
N TYR A 71 -12.33 6.85 2.80
CA TYR A 71 -11.39 6.48 3.86
C TYR A 71 -9.96 6.26 3.39
N ASN A 72 -9.77 6.11 2.09
CA ASN A 72 -8.49 5.75 1.50
C ASN A 72 -7.89 6.94 0.76
N GLY A 73 -6.62 6.90 0.46
CA GLY A 73 -5.96 7.99 -0.23
C GLY A 73 -4.51 7.70 -0.56
N SER A 74 -3.89 8.61 -1.27
CA SER A 74 -2.46 8.58 -1.60
C SER A 74 -1.82 9.90 -1.22
N VAL A 75 -0.56 9.82 -0.81
CA VAL A 75 0.25 10.99 -0.47
C VAL A 75 1.52 10.96 -1.29
N LEU A 76 1.78 12.05 -1.99
CA LEU A 76 3.03 12.30 -2.69
C LEU A 76 3.97 13.06 -1.78
N TYR A 77 5.21 12.60 -1.69
CA TYR A 77 6.30 13.25 -0.97
C TYR A 77 7.45 13.57 -1.92
N GLU A 78 8.14 14.65 -1.66
CA GLU A 78 9.44 14.93 -2.25
C GLU A 78 10.52 14.74 -1.17
N ILE A 79 11.44 13.80 -1.40
CA ILE A 79 12.46 13.41 -0.42
C ILE A 79 13.84 13.71 -0.99
N LYS A 80 14.65 14.47 -0.24
CA LYS A 80 16.02 14.80 -0.60
C LYS A 80 16.97 13.68 -0.21
N ILE A 81 17.60 13.02 -1.18
CA ILE A 81 18.57 11.94 -0.95
C ILE A 81 19.90 12.33 -1.62
N GLY A 82 20.88 12.74 -0.83
CA GLY A 82 22.09 13.31 -1.36
C GLY A 82 21.80 14.58 -2.17
N GLU A 83 22.26 14.62 -3.44
CA GLU A 83 21.99 15.75 -4.33
C GLU A 83 20.66 15.63 -5.09
N ASP A 84 20.01 14.47 -5.04
CA ASP A 84 18.79 14.23 -5.79
C ASP A 84 17.53 14.49 -4.95
N THR A 85 16.42 14.71 -5.66
CA THR A 85 15.08 14.65 -5.09
C THR A 85 14.34 13.46 -5.67
N VAL A 86 13.75 12.67 -4.80
CA VAL A 86 12.95 11.48 -5.15
C VAL A 86 11.49 11.79 -4.93
N THR A 87 10.65 11.53 -5.94
CA THR A 87 9.20 11.51 -5.76
C THR A 87 8.79 10.16 -5.18
N LEU A 88 8.21 10.19 -3.98
CA LEU A 88 7.66 9.00 -3.33
C LEU A 88 6.15 9.13 -3.22
N ILE A 89 5.41 8.15 -3.75
CA ILE A 89 3.95 8.08 -3.60
C ILE A 89 3.61 6.90 -2.69
N ASN A 90 3.00 7.19 -1.54
CA ASN A 90 2.54 6.18 -0.59
C ASN A 90 1.01 6.05 -0.71
N ASN A 91 0.55 4.85 -1.05
CA ASN A 91 -0.82 4.57 -1.42
C ASN A 91 -1.53 3.71 -0.38
N HIS A 92 -2.80 4.03 -0.15
CA HIS A 92 -3.79 3.13 0.41
C HIS A 92 -5.05 3.30 -0.43
N LEU A 93 -5.20 2.47 -1.47
CA LEU A 93 -6.29 2.59 -2.43
C LEU A 93 -7.58 1.97 -1.89
N GLU A 94 -8.70 2.27 -2.53
CA GLU A 94 -10.02 1.82 -2.09
C GLU A 94 -10.07 0.31 -1.83
N SER A 95 -10.52 -0.07 -0.64
CA SER A 95 -10.57 -1.45 -0.21
C SER A 95 -11.68 -2.24 -0.91
N ASN A 96 -11.55 -3.56 -0.96
CA ASN A 96 -12.55 -4.45 -1.55
C ASN A 96 -13.85 -4.54 -0.73
N LYS A 97 -13.91 -3.92 0.46
CA LYS A 97 -15.06 -3.90 1.37
C LYS A 97 -15.63 -5.30 1.66
N LEU A 98 -14.76 -6.33 1.61
CA LEU A 98 -15.15 -7.68 1.93
C LEU A 98 -15.40 -7.83 3.44
N THR A 99 -16.62 -8.15 3.79
CA THR A 99 -17.04 -8.36 5.18
C THR A 99 -16.60 -9.73 5.69
N LYS A 100 -16.67 -9.94 7.01
CA LYS A 100 -16.46 -11.27 7.60
C LYS A 100 -17.39 -12.33 6.98
N ALA A 101 -18.65 -11.95 6.68
CA ALA A 101 -19.61 -12.85 6.04
C ALA A 101 -19.16 -13.24 4.60
N ASP A 102 -18.62 -12.30 3.83
CA ASP A 102 -18.07 -12.61 2.49
C ASP A 102 -16.89 -13.56 2.56
N LYS A 103 -16.04 -13.40 3.57
CA LYS A 103 -14.90 -14.27 3.81
C LYS A 103 -15.35 -15.70 4.18
N VAL A 104 -16.40 -15.84 4.98
CA VAL A 104 -17.03 -17.15 5.28
C VAL A 104 -17.60 -17.79 4.01
N VAL A 105 -18.32 -17.04 3.17
CA VAL A 105 -18.82 -17.53 1.87
C VAL A 105 -17.69 -18.08 1.01
N TYR A 106 -16.58 -17.39 0.94
CA TYR A 106 -15.40 -17.85 0.19
C TYR A 106 -14.81 -19.14 0.79
N GLU A 107 -14.66 -19.21 2.10
CA GLU A 107 -14.19 -20.44 2.77
C GLU A 107 -15.12 -21.63 2.54
N ASP A 108 -16.44 -21.41 2.61
CA ASP A 108 -17.43 -22.46 2.37
C ASP A 108 -17.39 -22.95 0.91
N MET A 109 -17.18 -22.07 -0.04
CA MET A 109 -16.95 -22.44 -1.45
C MET A 109 -15.74 -23.36 -1.63
N LEU A 110 -14.67 -23.12 -0.86
CA LEU A 110 -13.46 -23.96 -0.90
C LEU A 110 -13.65 -25.32 -0.21
N LYS A 111 -14.45 -25.37 0.87
CA LYS A 111 -14.66 -26.58 1.68
C LYS A 111 -15.73 -27.50 1.10
N SER A 112 -16.77 -26.94 0.51
CA SER A 112 -17.96 -27.69 0.01
C SER A 112 -18.39 -27.15 -1.34
N PRO A 113 -17.78 -27.62 -2.45
CA PRO A 113 -18.01 -27.09 -3.79
C PRO A 113 -19.36 -27.54 -4.40
N GLU A 114 -20.47 -27.30 -3.71
CA GLU A 114 -21.81 -27.47 -4.27
C GLU A 114 -22.06 -26.43 -5.38
N LYS A 115 -22.38 -26.87 -6.58
CA LYS A 115 -22.46 -26.01 -7.79
C LYS A 115 -23.27 -24.73 -7.59
N GLU A 116 -24.44 -24.80 -6.99
CA GLU A 116 -25.31 -23.63 -6.82
C GLU A 116 -24.81 -22.66 -5.74
N LYS A 117 -24.26 -23.15 -4.64
CA LYS A 117 -23.65 -22.33 -3.59
C LYS A 117 -22.37 -21.63 -4.09
N VAL A 118 -21.54 -22.38 -4.82
CA VAL A 118 -20.33 -21.80 -5.45
C VAL A 118 -20.71 -20.73 -6.45
N LYS A 119 -21.71 -20.94 -7.29
CA LYS A 119 -22.14 -19.98 -8.30
C LYS A 119 -22.71 -18.70 -7.70
N SER A 120 -23.54 -18.80 -6.64
CA SER A 120 -24.10 -17.62 -5.97
C SER A 120 -23.05 -16.85 -5.18
N GLY A 121 -22.18 -17.54 -4.44
CA GLY A 121 -21.08 -16.95 -3.70
C GLY A 121 -20.07 -16.26 -4.61
N ALA A 122 -19.67 -16.91 -5.71
CA ALA A 122 -18.78 -16.33 -6.71
C ALA A 122 -19.35 -15.04 -7.32
N ARG A 123 -20.65 -15.05 -7.70
CA ARG A 123 -21.31 -13.84 -8.21
C ARG A 123 -21.28 -12.67 -7.23
N LEU A 124 -21.53 -12.94 -5.94
CA LEU A 124 -21.47 -11.91 -4.90
C LEU A 124 -20.06 -11.30 -4.78
N LEU A 125 -19.05 -12.17 -4.70
CA LEU A 125 -17.66 -11.72 -4.58
C LEU A 125 -17.19 -10.97 -5.83
N ILE A 126 -17.48 -11.47 -7.02
CA ILE A 126 -17.13 -10.82 -8.30
C ILE A 126 -17.77 -9.43 -8.37
N ARG A 127 -19.04 -9.29 -7.98
CA ARG A 127 -19.72 -7.98 -7.98
C ARG A 127 -19.03 -7.00 -7.04
N LYS A 128 -18.72 -7.38 -5.80
CA LYS A 128 -18.01 -6.51 -4.84
C LYS A 128 -16.62 -6.13 -5.33
N LEU A 129 -15.88 -7.07 -5.88
CA LEU A 129 -14.58 -6.80 -6.47
C LEU A 129 -14.66 -5.84 -7.66
N ALA A 130 -15.68 -6.02 -8.52
CA ALA A 130 -15.91 -5.13 -9.66
C ALA A 130 -16.29 -3.70 -9.21
N GLU A 131 -17.16 -3.57 -8.19
CA GLU A 131 -17.51 -2.28 -7.60
C GLU A 131 -16.28 -1.56 -7.01
N ALA A 132 -15.44 -2.27 -6.27
CA ALA A 132 -14.20 -1.72 -5.73
C ALA A 132 -13.19 -1.36 -6.84
N SER A 133 -13.04 -2.20 -7.86
CA SER A 133 -12.18 -1.90 -9.01
C SER A 133 -12.64 -0.66 -9.79
N ALA A 134 -13.95 -0.44 -9.92
CA ALA A 134 -14.49 0.75 -10.56
C ALA A 134 -14.14 2.05 -9.80
N ILE A 135 -14.02 1.97 -8.47
CA ILE A 135 -13.58 3.11 -7.63
C ILE A 135 -12.05 3.28 -7.75
N ARG A 136 -11.29 2.18 -7.76
CA ARG A 136 -9.82 2.23 -7.86
C ARG A 136 -9.31 2.69 -9.23
N ALA A 137 -10.05 2.46 -10.29
CA ALA A 137 -9.61 2.83 -11.64
C ALA A 137 -9.25 4.33 -11.75
N PRO A 138 -10.13 5.30 -11.42
CA PRO A 138 -9.76 6.71 -11.46
C PRO A 138 -8.65 7.07 -10.44
N GLN A 139 -8.53 6.36 -9.33
CA GLN A 139 -7.41 6.54 -8.40
C GLN A 139 -6.09 6.17 -9.07
N ALA A 140 -6.05 5.03 -9.76
CA ALA A 140 -4.88 4.58 -10.51
C ALA A 140 -4.52 5.53 -11.65
N ASP A 141 -5.51 6.05 -12.38
CA ASP A 141 -5.30 7.04 -13.45
C ASP A 141 -4.69 8.33 -12.90
N THR A 142 -5.18 8.82 -11.75
CA THR A 142 -4.60 9.98 -11.07
C THR A 142 -3.16 9.75 -10.68
N ILE A 143 -2.84 8.59 -10.08
CA ILE A 143 -1.47 8.25 -9.68
C ILE A 143 -0.55 8.16 -10.91
N ALA A 144 -0.99 7.52 -12.00
CA ALA A 144 -0.23 7.43 -13.24
C ALA A 144 0.04 8.82 -13.85
N HIS A 145 -0.94 9.72 -13.79
CA HIS A 145 -0.76 11.11 -14.20
C HIS A 145 0.31 11.81 -13.35
N GLU A 146 0.28 11.65 -12.01
CA GLU A 146 1.27 12.23 -11.11
C GLU A 146 2.70 11.69 -11.35
N ILE A 147 2.82 10.40 -11.66
CA ILE A 147 4.08 9.78 -12.05
C ILE A 147 4.64 10.46 -13.31
N THR A 148 3.79 10.61 -14.33
CA THR A 148 4.19 11.22 -15.60
C THR A 148 4.50 12.71 -15.46
N ALA A 149 3.78 13.42 -14.60
CA ALA A 149 3.96 14.85 -14.34
C ALA A 149 5.10 15.18 -13.37
N SER A 150 5.73 14.17 -12.77
CA SER A 150 6.80 14.38 -11.80
C SER A 150 7.99 15.13 -12.41
N PRO A 151 8.47 16.21 -11.78
CA PRO A 151 9.66 16.93 -12.23
C PRO A 151 10.97 16.17 -11.91
N HIS A 152 10.88 15.12 -11.08
CA HIS A 152 12.03 14.37 -10.60
C HIS A 152 12.21 13.07 -11.37
N PRO A 153 13.45 12.71 -11.76
CA PRO A 153 13.72 11.50 -12.54
C PRO A 153 13.58 10.22 -11.71
N TYR A 154 13.70 10.31 -10.40
CA TYR A 154 13.63 9.18 -9.49
C TYR A 154 12.27 9.12 -8.84
N ILE A 155 11.53 8.04 -9.10
CA ILE A 155 10.15 7.85 -8.61
C ILE A 155 10.07 6.50 -7.93
N ILE A 156 9.46 6.50 -6.75
CA ILE A 156 9.12 5.30 -5.98
C ILE A 156 7.62 5.37 -5.68
N VAL A 157 6.90 4.32 -5.98
CA VAL A 157 5.48 4.19 -5.66
C VAL A 157 5.30 2.96 -4.81
N CYS A 158 4.72 3.10 -3.63
CA CYS A 158 4.54 1.97 -2.72
C CYS A 158 3.18 2.01 -2.01
N GLY A 159 2.87 0.95 -1.29
CA GLY A 159 1.73 0.84 -0.40
C GLY A 159 0.73 -0.23 -0.77
N ASP A 160 -0.41 -0.19 -0.11
CA ASP A 160 -1.53 -1.10 -0.34
C ASP A 160 -2.38 -0.63 -1.53
N PHE A 161 -2.29 -1.36 -2.64
CA PHE A 161 -3.09 -1.10 -3.84
C PHE A 161 -4.49 -1.72 -3.74
N ASN A 162 -4.74 -2.54 -2.72
CA ASN A 162 -5.96 -3.32 -2.55
C ASN A 162 -6.35 -4.14 -3.79
N ASP A 163 -5.38 -4.38 -4.68
CA ASP A 163 -5.57 -5.09 -5.94
C ASP A 163 -4.32 -5.89 -6.33
N THR A 164 -4.52 -6.92 -7.15
CA THR A 164 -3.46 -7.85 -7.54
C THR A 164 -2.61 -7.29 -8.69
N PRO A 165 -1.39 -7.83 -8.93
CA PRO A 165 -0.51 -7.36 -10.01
C PRO A 165 -1.08 -7.51 -11.43
N ILE A 166 -2.09 -8.33 -11.63
CA ILE A 166 -2.75 -8.52 -12.93
C ILE A 166 -3.92 -7.55 -13.16
N SER A 167 -4.27 -6.75 -12.16
CA SER A 167 -5.41 -5.83 -12.22
C SER A 167 -5.15 -4.62 -13.12
N TYR A 168 -6.23 -3.91 -13.46
CA TYR A 168 -6.15 -2.60 -14.12
C TYR A 168 -5.35 -1.62 -13.24
N THR A 169 -5.68 -1.53 -11.96
CA THR A 169 -5.04 -0.65 -10.98
C THR A 169 -3.52 -0.78 -11.01
N HIS A 170 -3.01 -1.99 -10.81
CA HIS A 170 -1.57 -2.22 -10.78
C HIS A 170 -0.91 -1.92 -12.13
N ARG A 171 -1.50 -2.40 -13.25
CA ARG A 171 -0.93 -2.20 -14.58
C ARG A 171 -0.90 -0.73 -14.99
N THR A 172 -1.90 0.04 -14.63
CA THR A 172 -1.96 1.48 -14.92
C THR A 172 -0.87 2.23 -14.15
N ILE A 173 -0.73 1.97 -12.86
CA ILE A 173 0.31 2.62 -12.03
C ILE A 173 1.72 2.17 -12.46
N ALA A 174 1.89 0.90 -12.82
CA ALA A 174 3.18 0.31 -13.19
C ALA A 174 3.58 0.54 -14.65
N GLN A 175 2.78 1.24 -15.47
CA GLN A 175 2.98 1.34 -16.92
C GLN A 175 4.41 1.70 -17.32
N ASP A 176 5.01 2.69 -16.63
CA ASP A 176 6.38 3.18 -16.89
C ASP A 176 7.35 2.90 -15.74
N LEU A 177 6.94 2.06 -14.79
CA LEU A 177 7.73 1.69 -13.63
C LEU A 177 8.06 0.19 -13.65
N ASP A 178 9.07 -0.18 -12.90
CA ASP A 178 9.45 -1.56 -12.65
C ASP A 178 8.91 -2.03 -11.29
N ASP A 179 8.35 -3.23 -11.25
CA ASP A 179 7.86 -3.86 -10.03
C ASP A 179 9.05 -4.50 -9.28
N ALA A 180 9.37 -3.97 -8.11
CA ALA A 180 10.50 -4.39 -7.29
C ALA A 180 10.44 -5.88 -6.90
N PHE A 181 9.22 -6.39 -6.62
CA PHE A 181 9.06 -7.81 -6.31
C PHE A 181 9.26 -8.69 -7.54
N THR A 182 8.81 -8.26 -8.70
CA THR A 182 9.06 -8.97 -9.96
C THR A 182 10.56 -8.95 -10.32
N GLN A 183 11.28 -7.85 -10.03
CA GLN A 183 12.71 -7.75 -10.30
C GLN A 183 13.56 -8.63 -9.38
N SER A 184 13.25 -8.68 -8.09
CA SER A 184 14.19 -9.23 -7.10
C SER A 184 13.55 -10.04 -5.97
N GLY A 185 12.23 -10.20 -5.98
CA GLY A 185 11.50 -10.99 -4.99
C GLY A 185 11.56 -12.49 -5.25
N ARG A 186 11.10 -13.28 -4.29
CA ARG A 186 11.01 -14.73 -4.38
C ARG A 186 9.65 -15.25 -3.93
N GLY A 187 9.14 -16.25 -4.63
CA GLY A 187 7.85 -16.87 -4.33
C GLY A 187 6.66 -16.06 -4.84
N LEU A 188 5.52 -16.15 -4.15
CA LEU A 188 4.26 -15.51 -4.57
C LEU A 188 4.09 -14.07 -4.06
N GLY A 189 4.93 -13.62 -3.12
CA GLY A 189 4.85 -12.27 -2.56
C GLY A 189 3.56 -11.98 -1.80
N ILE A 190 2.92 -12.99 -1.22
CA ILE A 190 1.65 -12.84 -0.51
C ILE A 190 1.85 -11.87 0.65
N SER A 191 1.27 -10.70 0.54
CA SER A 191 1.30 -9.66 1.58
C SER A 191 0.02 -9.64 2.42
N TYR A 192 -1.13 -10.00 1.87
CA TYR A 192 -2.38 -10.18 2.61
C TYR A 192 -2.67 -11.65 2.83
N ASN A 193 -2.93 -12.05 4.11
CA ASN A 193 -3.08 -13.44 4.51
C ASN A 193 -4.19 -13.60 5.56
N GLN A 194 -5.42 -13.32 5.19
CA GLN A 194 -6.56 -13.50 6.09
C GLN A 194 -7.63 -14.39 5.44
N ASN A 195 -8.20 -15.31 6.25
CA ASN A 195 -9.33 -16.16 5.83
C ASN A 195 -9.11 -16.86 4.49
N ARG A 196 -7.90 -17.39 4.24
CA ARG A 196 -7.47 -18.06 2.99
C ARG A 196 -7.44 -17.16 1.76
N PHE A 197 -7.57 -15.84 1.92
CA PHE A 197 -7.25 -14.89 0.88
C PHE A 197 -5.74 -14.64 0.89
N TYR A 198 -5.04 -15.19 -0.09
CA TYR A 198 -3.59 -15.14 -0.21
C TYR A 198 -3.23 -14.30 -1.43
N PHE A 199 -3.11 -12.99 -1.25
CA PHE A 199 -2.85 -12.06 -2.34
C PHE A 199 -1.64 -11.19 -2.08
N ARG A 200 -0.94 -10.81 -3.15
CA ARG A 200 -0.01 -9.70 -3.15
C ARG A 200 -0.79 -8.45 -3.54
N ILE A 201 -1.03 -7.58 -2.60
CA ILE A 201 -1.72 -6.30 -2.79
C ILE A 201 -0.88 -5.12 -2.34
N ASP A 202 0.18 -5.37 -1.56
CA ASP A 202 1.20 -4.39 -1.22
C ASP A 202 2.33 -4.45 -2.24
N ASN A 203 2.71 -3.30 -2.76
CA ASN A 203 3.64 -3.19 -3.87
C ASN A 203 4.69 -2.11 -3.64
N ILE A 204 5.85 -2.27 -4.28
CA ILE A 204 6.88 -1.25 -4.45
C ILE A 204 7.24 -1.22 -5.93
N LEU A 205 7.06 -0.07 -6.55
CA LEU A 205 7.39 0.19 -7.95
C LEU A 205 8.46 1.28 -8.02
N THR A 206 9.35 1.21 -8.99
CA THR A 206 10.45 2.16 -9.16
C THR A 206 10.55 2.64 -10.61
N SER A 207 10.96 3.88 -10.80
CA SER A 207 11.35 4.35 -12.14
C SER A 207 12.52 3.53 -12.71
N LYS A 208 12.61 3.40 -14.02
CA LYS A 208 13.55 2.50 -14.73
C LYS A 208 15.03 2.82 -14.52
N ASN A 209 15.35 4.02 -14.05
CA ASN A 209 16.69 4.45 -13.66
C ASN A 209 17.03 4.14 -12.18
N LEU A 210 16.12 3.41 -11.51
CA LEU A 210 16.33 2.80 -10.20
C LEU A 210 16.29 1.29 -10.33
N ARG A 211 16.99 0.59 -9.46
CA ARG A 211 16.99 -0.87 -9.41
C ARG A 211 16.70 -1.37 -8.01
N ALA A 212 15.75 -2.28 -7.90
CA ALA A 212 15.39 -2.92 -6.65
C ALA A 212 16.15 -4.24 -6.44
N TYR A 213 16.53 -4.49 -5.19
CA TYR A 213 17.23 -5.71 -4.76
C TYR A 213 16.56 -6.30 -3.53
N ASN A 214 16.58 -7.63 -3.43
CA ASN A 214 16.12 -8.40 -2.28
C ASN A 214 14.70 -8.01 -1.83
N CYS A 215 13.79 -7.77 -2.77
CA CYS A 215 12.42 -7.43 -2.41
C CYS A 215 11.79 -8.60 -1.65
N THR A 216 11.35 -8.32 -0.44
CA THR A 216 10.91 -9.34 0.50
C THR A 216 9.56 -8.95 1.11
N VAL A 217 8.65 -9.92 1.17
CA VAL A 217 7.47 -9.84 2.02
C VAL A 217 7.80 -10.56 3.31
N ASP A 218 7.94 -9.78 4.39
CA ASP A 218 8.36 -10.28 5.70
C ASP A 218 7.16 -10.84 6.47
N ARG A 219 7.25 -12.12 6.84
CA ARG A 219 6.20 -12.87 7.54
C ARG A 219 6.47 -13.06 9.04
N TYR A 220 7.51 -12.44 9.58
CA TYR A 220 7.82 -12.57 11.00
C TYR A 220 6.86 -11.78 11.87
N ILE A 221 6.46 -10.57 11.45
CA ILE A 221 5.50 -9.73 12.13
C ILE A 221 4.09 -10.19 11.74
N LYS A 222 3.24 -10.51 12.74
CA LYS A 222 1.90 -11.08 12.55
C LYS A 222 0.80 -10.26 13.24
N GLU A 223 1.15 -9.10 13.74
CA GLU A 223 0.23 -8.20 14.45
C GLU A 223 -0.69 -7.43 13.50
N SER A 224 -0.37 -7.42 12.20
CA SER A 224 -1.20 -6.89 11.12
C SER A 224 -1.76 -8.03 10.27
N ASP A 225 -2.88 -7.79 9.61
CA ASP A 225 -3.41 -8.67 8.55
C ASP A 225 -2.65 -8.51 7.22
N HIS A 226 -1.72 -7.55 7.14
CA HIS A 226 -0.74 -7.43 6.07
C HIS A 226 0.66 -7.76 6.58
N TYR A 227 1.42 -8.47 5.74
CA TYR A 227 2.85 -8.61 5.89
C TYR A 227 3.55 -7.44 5.22
N GLN A 228 4.52 -6.85 5.93
CA GLN A 228 5.29 -5.73 5.39
C GLN A 228 6.14 -6.15 4.17
N ILE A 229 6.20 -5.29 3.17
CA ILE A 229 7.08 -5.44 2.01
C ILE A 229 8.22 -4.43 2.10
N TRP A 230 9.44 -4.86 1.77
CA TRP A 230 10.60 -3.99 1.73
C TRP A 230 11.61 -4.43 0.66
N CYS A 231 12.45 -3.51 0.20
CA CYS A 231 13.56 -3.79 -0.72
C CYS A 231 14.68 -2.77 -0.53
N TYR A 232 15.86 -3.08 -1.07
CA TYR A 232 16.90 -2.09 -1.28
C TYR A 232 16.74 -1.48 -2.67
N ILE A 233 16.98 -0.18 -2.79
CA ILE A 233 16.87 0.54 -4.07
C ILE A 233 18.17 1.31 -4.30
N THR A 234 18.74 1.20 -5.50
CA THR A 234 19.91 1.95 -5.94
C THR A 234 19.64 2.62 -7.26
N LYS A 235 20.44 3.61 -7.64
CA LYS A 235 20.51 4.10 -9.02
C LYS A 235 21.05 3.00 -9.94
N SER A 236 20.50 2.90 -11.13
CA SER A 236 20.95 1.98 -12.19
C SER A 236 22.23 2.46 -12.84
#